data_83b1f10327932ae03cb66b976a7fdb4a
#
_entry.id   83b1f10327932ae03cb66b976a7fdb4a
#
_cell.length_a   1.000
_cell.length_b   1.000
_cell.length_c   1.000
_cell.angle_alpha   90.00
_cell.angle_beta   90.00
_cell.angle_gamma   90.00
#
_symmetry.space_group_name_H-M   'P 1'
#
loop_
_entity.id
_entity.type
_entity.pdbx_description
1 polymer ?
#
loop_
_entity_poly.entity_id
_entity_poly.type
_entity_poly.pdbx_seq_one_letter_code
_entity_poly.pdbx_strand_id
1 'polypeptide(L)'
;MKEKIKHIKFDNKTNPKSYFEVVQLEELLNRKLDHDICKNHIVKFYIIIFITEGNGYHTIDFVDYKYQKGSVLLVRKDQIQKFSKSATAKGYLLIFTEEFIVSHINKLEALKSFQLFNELISFPKIELQVKELEFSDFYSLMEQIVSEYKLKDEYSISITRSALHILITKLFRIKFNNGQLPNKKKYLTEFLLLQDMVEKNCFANKKVMYYAQNMGCSTKTLNNIVQAIINKPAKNFIDEIAITQIKRLLIGTNESVKEIAYTSGFDDPANFFKYFKKFVGSSPEAFRRSHQ
;
A
#
# COMPACT_ATOMS: atom_id res chain seq x y z
N MET A 1 -10.12 11.42 -26.26
CA MET A 1 -10.30 11.68 -24.81
C MET A 1 -9.39 10.71 -24.05
N LYS A 2 -8.51 11.21 -23.16
CA LYS A 2 -7.70 10.33 -22.33
C LYS A 2 -8.60 9.68 -21.26
N GLU A 3 -8.49 8.38 -21.14
CA GLU A 3 -9.29 7.60 -20.18
C GLU A 3 -8.85 7.96 -18.75
N LYS A 4 -9.80 8.37 -17.91
CA LYS A 4 -9.54 8.74 -16.52
C LYS A 4 -9.20 7.50 -15.72
N ILE A 5 -8.13 7.52 -14.92
CA ILE A 5 -7.84 6.41 -14.01
C ILE A 5 -9.03 6.21 -13.05
N LYS A 6 -9.48 4.98 -12.96
CA LYS A 6 -10.62 4.63 -12.14
C LYS A 6 -10.20 4.53 -10.67
N HIS A 7 -10.97 5.18 -9.80
CA HIS A 7 -10.87 5.03 -8.34
C HIS A 7 -11.88 3.99 -7.90
N ILE A 8 -11.38 2.87 -7.40
CA ILE A 8 -12.19 1.75 -6.95
C ILE A 8 -12.40 1.88 -5.45
N LYS A 9 -13.65 2.07 -5.05
CA LYS A 9 -14.07 2.02 -3.64
C LYS A 9 -14.39 0.58 -3.26
N PHE A 10 -14.28 0.29 -1.97
CA PHE A 10 -14.74 -1.00 -1.46
C PHE A 10 -16.26 -1.13 -1.64
N ASP A 11 -16.67 -2.19 -2.32
CA ASP A 11 -18.09 -2.50 -2.58
C ASP A 11 -18.29 -4.02 -2.58
N ASN A 12 -18.54 -4.58 -1.40
CA ASN A 12 -18.89 -5.99 -1.28
C ASN A 12 -20.40 -6.17 -1.46
N LYS A 13 -20.82 -6.50 -2.67
CA LYS A 13 -22.25 -6.67 -3.03
C LYS A 13 -22.93 -7.80 -2.26
N THR A 14 -22.17 -8.82 -1.83
CA THR A 14 -22.73 -9.98 -1.12
C THR A 14 -22.87 -9.74 0.38
N ASN A 15 -22.04 -8.87 0.96
CA ASN A 15 -22.11 -8.46 2.37
C ASN A 15 -21.57 -7.02 2.54
N PRO A 16 -22.38 -5.99 2.24
CA PRO A 16 -21.94 -4.59 2.26
C PRO A 16 -21.41 -4.10 3.62
N LYS A 17 -21.80 -4.73 4.71
CA LYS A 17 -21.38 -4.35 6.07
C LYS A 17 -20.11 -5.09 6.55
N SER A 18 -19.58 -6.01 5.75
CA SER A 18 -18.43 -6.82 6.19
C SER A 18 -17.12 -6.04 6.22
N TYR A 19 -16.95 -5.01 5.39
CA TYR A 19 -15.68 -4.29 5.20
C TYR A 19 -14.50 -5.22 4.82
N PHE A 20 -14.82 -6.45 4.39
CA PHE A 20 -13.87 -7.51 4.01
C PHE A 20 -14.43 -8.33 2.87
N GLU A 21 -13.58 -8.75 1.95
CA GLU A 21 -13.93 -9.62 0.82
C GLU A 21 -12.78 -10.58 0.50
N VAL A 22 -13.12 -11.81 0.14
CA VAL A 22 -12.20 -12.77 -0.47
C VAL A 22 -12.57 -12.96 -1.93
N VAL A 23 -11.60 -12.81 -2.82
CA VAL A 23 -11.78 -13.01 -4.26
C VAL A 23 -10.72 -14.01 -4.74
N GLN A 24 -11.12 -14.97 -5.55
CA GLN A 24 -10.18 -15.85 -6.26
C GLN A 24 -9.54 -15.06 -7.42
N LEU A 25 -8.22 -15.15 -7.55
CA LEU A 25 -7.46 -14.39 -8.54
C LEU A 25 -7.90 -14.72 -9.97
N GLU A 26 -8.09 -16.00 -10.26
CA GLU A 26 -8.57 -16.48 -11.56
C GLU A 26 -9.98 -15.99 -11.90
N GLU A 27 -10.87 -15.90 -10.90
CA GLU A 27 -12.21 -15.33 -11.09
C GLU A 27 -12.12 -13.84 -11.40
N LEU A 28 -11.26 -13.10 -10.66
CA LEU A 28 -11.05 -11.67 -10.89
C LEU A 28 -10.52 -11.38 -12.28
N LEU A 29 -9.54 -12.16 -12.75
CA LEU A 29 -8.91 -11.99 -14.07
C LEU A 29 -9.86 -12.31 -15.22
N ASN A 30 -10.84 -13.21 -15.02
CA ASN A 30 -11.82 -13.62 -16.01
C ASN A 30 -13.18 -12.88 -15.90
N ARG A 31 -13.37 -12.12 -14.81
CA ARG A 31 -14.63 -11.43 -14.53
C ARG A 31 -14.79 -10.22 -15.45
N LYS A 32 -15.98 -10.08 -16.06
CA LYS A 32 -16.37 -8.83 -16.72
C LYS A 32 -16.62 -7.77 -15.65
N LEU A 33 -15.61 -6.98 -15.39
CA LEU A 33 -15.72 -5.80 -14.54
C LEU A 33 -16.10 -4.58 -15.39
N ASP A 34 -16.64 -3.57 -14.73
CA ASP A 34 -16.92 -2.26 -15.34
C ASP A 34 -15.64 -1.44 -15.62
N HIS A 35 -14.47 -2.03 -15.38
CA HIS A 35 -13.15 -1.49 -15.69
C HIS A 35 -12.15 -2.61 -15.96
N ASP A 36 -11.14 -2.29 -16.77
CA ASP A 36 -10.05 -3.20 -17.08
C ASP A 36 -8.99 -3.15 -15.95
N ILE A 37 -8.91 -4.21 -15.15
CA ILE A 37 -7.91 -4.33 -14.06
C ILE A 37 -6.46 -4.42 -14.57
N CYS A 38 -6.27 -4.66 -15.87
CA CYS A 38 -4.95 -4.61 -16.50
C CYS A 38 -4.52 -3.19 -16.90
N LYS A 39 -5.38 -2.20 -16.70
CA LYS A 39 -5.03 -0.78 -16.77
C LYS A 39 -4.78 -0.21 -15.38
N ASN A 40 -4.03 0.89 -15.31
CA ASN A 40 -3.79 1.59 -14.06
C ASN A 40 -5.10 1.99 -13.38
N HIS A 41 -5.28 1.61 -12.12
CA HIS A 41 -6.41 2.00 -11.28
C HIS A 41 -5.95 2.23 -9.83
N ILE A 42 -6.72 3.01 -9.08
CA ILE A 42 -6.43 3.33 -7.68
C ILE A 42 -7.47 2.62 -6.81
N VAL A 43 -7.03 1.89 -5.79
CA VAL A 43 -7.92 1.26 -4.82
C VAL A 43 -8.01 2.09 -3.53
N LYS A 44 -9.18 2.12 -2.90
CA LYS A 44 -9.44 2.83 -1.63
C LYS A 44 -9.50 1.87 -0.42
N PHE A 45 -8.84 0.73 -0.54
CA PHE A 45 -8.79 -0.37 0.43
C PHE A 45 -7.42 -1.05 0.39
N TYR A 46 -7.19 -1.98 1.28
CA TYR A 46 -5.97 -2.80 1.34
C TYR A 46 -6.21 -4.13 0.64
N ILE A 47 -5.15 -4.68 0.02
CA ILE A 47 -5.20 -6.00 -0.61
C ILE A 47 -3.98 -6.81 -0.18
N ILE A 48 -4.20 -8.07 0.19
CA ILE A 48 -3.18 -9.11 0.27
C ILE A 48 -3.45 -10.06 -0.88
N ILE A 49 -2.51 -10.19 -1.81
CA ILE A 49 -2.59 -11.12 -2.94
C ILE A 49 -1.67 -12.30 -2.63
N PHE A 50 -2.21 -13.50 -2.52
CA PHE A 50 -1.45 -14.72 -2.32
C PHE A 50 -1.51 -15.60 -3.56
N ILE A 51 -0.35 -15.94 -4.13
CA ILE A 51 -0.21 -16.73 -5.35
C ILE A 51 0.01 -18.20 -4.98
N THR A 52 -0.93 -19.06 -5.36
CA THR A 52 -0.87 -20.50 -5.13
C THR A 52 -0.32 -21.29 -6.32
N GLU A 53 -0.51 -20.77 -7.54
CA GLU A 53 -0.01 -21.37 -8.78
C GLU A 53 0.30 -20.29 -9.83
N GLY A 54 1.16 -20.65 -10.80
CA GLY A 54 1.48 -19.80 -11.93
C GLY A 54 2.48 -18.69 -11.60
N ASN A 55 2.64 -17.76 -12.54
CA ASN A 55 3.52 -16.61 -12.43
C ASN A 55 3.01 -15.44 -13.28
N GLY A 56 3.56 -14.26 -13.04
CA GLY A 56 3.20 -13.04 -13.78
C GLY A 56 3.83 -11.81 -13.18
N TYR A 57 3.24 -10.67 -13.49
CA TYR A 57 3.65 -9.36 -12.96
C TYR A 57 2.45 -8.62 -12.38
N HIS A 58 2.69 -7.91 -11.30
CA HIS A 58 1.74 -6.96 -10.72
C HIS A 58 2.44 -5.63 -10.51
N THR A 59 1.89 -4.57 -11.07
CA THR A 59 2.46 -3.22 -10.92
C THR A 59 1.85 -2.55 -9.69
N ILE A 60 2.70 -2.00 -8.82
CA ILE A 60 2.31 -1.20 -7.65
C ILE A 60 3.12 0.09 -7.69
N ASP A 61 2.48 1.25 -7.72
CA ASP A 61 3.11 2.58 -7.80
C ASP A 61 4.27 2.67 -8.80
N PHE A 62 3.99 2.23 -10.04
CA PHE A 62 4.93 2.31 -11.18
C PHE A 62 6.11 1.33 -11.14
N VAL A 63 6.12 0.38 -10.22
CA VAL A 63 7.12 -0.69 -10.12
C VAL A 63 6.46 -2.03 -10.42
N ASP A 64 7.06 -2.79 -11.33
CA ASP A 64 6.59 -4.12 -11.69
C ASP A 64 7.21 -5.16 -10.77
N TYR A 65 6.35 -5.90 -10.07
CA TYR A 65 6.74 -7.00 -9.19
C TYR A 65 6.43 -8.32 -9.87
N LYS A 66 7.48 -9.06 -10.23
CA LYS A 66 7.33 -10.45 -10.69
C LYS A 66 6.86 -11.29 -9.51
N TYR A 67 5.83 -12.11 -9.75
CA TYR A 67 5.33 -13.07 -8.77
C TYR A 67 5.32 -14.50 -9.31
N GLN A 68 5.32 -15.46 -8.40
CA GLN A 68 5.27 -16.89 -8.66
C GLN A 68 4.53 -17.58 -7.50
N LYS A 69 4.38 -18.91 -7.56
CA LYS A 69 3.83 -19.68 -6.44
C LYS A 69 4.59 -19.37 -5.14
N GLY A 70 3.85 -19.05 -4.07
CA GLY A 70 4.40 -18.63 -2.78
C GLY A 70 4.62 -17.12 -2.65
N SER A 71 4.45 -16.34 -3.71
CA SER A 71 4.52 -14.88 -3.61
C SER A 71 3.29 -14.33 -2.90
N VAL A 72 3.52 -13.39 -1.97
CA VAL A 72 2.48 -12.55 -1.35
C VAL A 72 2.76 -11.11 -1.73
N LEU A 73 1.78 -10.44 -2.34
CA LEU A 73 1.86 -9.03 -2.70
C LEU A 73 0.92 -8.22 -1.82
N LEU A 74 1.38 -7.04 -1.41
CA LEU A 74 0.70 -6.17 -0.47
C LEU A 74 0.41 -4.84 -1.16
N VAL A 75 -0.87 -4.52 -1.32
CA VAL A 75 -1.31 -3.25 -1.91
C VAL A 75 -2.01 -2.42 -0.85
N ARG A 76 -1.56 -1.20 -0.69
CA ARG A 76 -2.12 -0.23 0.24
C ARG A 76 -3.20 0.62 -0.44
N LYS A 77 -4.14 1.14 0.34
CA LYS A 77 -5.08 2.15 -0.15
C LYS A 77 -4.33 3.34 -0.78
N ASP A 78 -4.94 3.93 -1.80
CA ASP A 78 -4.41 5.06 -2.57
C ASP A 78 -3.18 4.75 -3.44
N GLN A 79 -2.76 3.49 -3.55
CA GLN A 79 -1.74 3.08 -4.52
C GLN A 79 -2.35 2.88 -5.90
N ILE A 80 -1.57 3.20 -6.93
CA ILE A 80 -1.89 2.85 -8.31
C ILE A 80 -1.43 1.42 -8.53
N GLN A 81 -2.30 0.59 -9.10
CA GLN A 81 -1.97 -0.79 -9.41
C GLN A 81 -2.55 -1.25 -10.74
N LYS A 82 -2.00 -2.32 -11.28
CA LYS A 82 -2.56 -3.07 -12.42
C LYS A 82 -2.06 -4.52 -12.43
N PHE A 83 -2.87 -5.42 -12.93
CA PHE A 83 -2.49 -6.81 -13.19
C PHE A 83 -1.89 -6.97 -14.59
N SER A 84 -1.02 -7.96 -14.81
CA SER A 84 -0.58 -8.33 -16.15
C SER A 84 -1.65 -9.14 -16.87
N LYS A 85 -1.81 -8.92 -18.19
CA LYS A 85 -2.81 -9.64 -19.00
C LYS A 85 -2.51 -11.14 -19.16
N SER A 86 -1.26 -11.55 -19.03
CA SER A 86 -0.81 -12.93 -19.26
C SER A 86 -0.88 -13.80 -18.01
N ALA A 87 -1.66 -13.40 -16.99
CA ALA A 87 -1.69 -14.12 -15.72
C ALA A 87 -2.41 -15.46 -15.87
N THR A 88 -1.66 -16.54 -15.84
CA THR A 88 -2.17 -17.90 -15.60
C THR A 88 -2.19 -18.22 -14.11
N ALA A 89 -2.00 -17.22 -13.28
CA ALA A 89 -1.87 -17.34 -11.85
C ALA A 89 -3.21 -17.68 -11.19
N LYS A 90 -3.16 -18.57 -10.21
CA LYS A 90 -4.24 -18.83 -9.26
C LYS A 90 -3.83 -18.34 -7.89
N GLY A 91 -4.82 -18.01 -7.09
CA GLY A 91 -4.60 -17.56 -5.74
C GLY A 91 -5.78 -16.82 -5.15
N TYR A 92 -5.51 -16.07 -4.10
CA TYR A 92 -6.54 -15.37 -3.35
C TYR A 92 -6.17 -13.91 -3.16
N LEU A 93 -7.18 -13.05 -3.26
CA LEU A 93 -7.13 -11.66 -2.82
C LEU A 93 -7.94 -11.53 -1.53
N LEU A 94 -7.31 -11.07 -0.47
CA LEU A 94 -8.00 -10.57 0.72
C LEU A 94 -8.10 -9.05 0.60
N ILE A 95 -9.31 -8.55 0.48
CA ILE A 95 -9.62 -7.13 0.31
C ILE A 95 -10.27 -6.64 1.60
N PHE A 96 -9.77 -5.55 2.19
CA PHE A 96 -10.33 -5.02 3.43
C PHE A 96 -10.08 -3.52 3.59
N THR A 97 -10.94 -2.90 4.37
CA THR A 97 -10.82 -1.48 4.70
C THR A 97 -10.11 -1.27 6.05
N GLU A 98 -9.77 -0.03 6.37
CA GLU A 98 -9.23 0.31 7.70
C GLU A 98 -10.19 -0.05 8.81
N GLU A 99 -11.47 0.20 8.60
CA GLU A 99 -12.54 -0.05 9.58
C GLU A 99 -12.59 -1.52 9.98
N PHE A 100 -12.31 -2.45 9.06
CA PHE A 100 -12.28 -3.88 9.36
C PHE A 100 -11.22 -4.23 10.41
N ILE A 101 -10.06 -3.58 10.35
CA ILE A 101 -8.96 -3.80 11.31
C ILE A 101 -9.18 -3.03 12.60
N VAL A 102 -9.47 -1.71 12.50
CA VAL A 102 -9.50 -0.79 13.65
C VAL A 102 -10.64 -1.09 14.62
N SER A 103 -11.74 -1.68 14.16
CA SER A 103 -12.93 -1.91 14.98
C SER A 103 -12.70 -2.84 16.19
N HIS A 104 -11.56 -3.55 16.28
CA HIS A 104 -11.29 -4.57 17.30
C HIS A 104 -9.94 -4.45 18.00
N ILE A 105 -9.07 -3.55 17.53
CA ILE A 105 -7.75 -3.32 18.12
C ILE A 105 -7.55 -1.84 18.40
N ASN A 106 -6.69 -1.53 19.37
CA ASN A 106 -6.37 -0.13 19.63
C ASN A 106 -5.62 0.52 18.46
N LYS A 107 -5.66 1.85 18.43
CA LYS A 107 -5.07 2.64 17.33
C LYS A 107 -3.59 2.31 17.06
N LEU A 108 -2.83 2.03 18.12
CA LEU A 108 -1.40 1.72 17.98
C LEU A 108 -1.17 0.35 17.32
N GLU A 109 -1.95 -0.66 17.69
CA GLU A 109 -1.87 -1.99 17.07
C GLU A 109 -2.35 -1.96 15.63
N ALA A 110 -3.40 -1.17 15.33
CA ALA A 110 -3.84 -0.93 13.95
C ALA A 110 -2.71 -0.30 13.12
N LEU A 111 -2.05 0.74 13.63
CA LEU A 111 -0.91 1.36 12.96
C LEU A 111 0.22 0.35 12.72
N LYS A 112 0.54 -0.52 13.68
CA LYS A 112 1.51 -1.60 13.49
C LYS A 112 1.08 -2.56 12.37
N SER A 113 -0.18 -2.96 12.33
CA SER A 113 -0.70 -3.84 11.27
C SER A 113 -0.57 -3.21 9.89
N PHE A 114 -0.83 -1.91 9.75
CA PHE A 114 -0.69 -1.19 8.48
C PHE A 114 0.76 -0.97 8.03
N GLN A 115 1.76 -1.11 8.92
CA GLN A 115 3.17 -1.08 8.53
C GLN A 115 3.54 -2.15 7.53
N LEU A 116 2.87 -3.30 7.55
CA LEU A 116 3.10 -4.36 6.59
C LEU A 116 2.98 -3.85 5.15
N PHE A 117 2.10 -2.89 4.92
CA PHE A 117 1.82 -2.27 3.62
C PHE A 117 2.66 -1.02 3.34
N ASN A 118 3.61 -0.72 4.21
CA ASN A 118 4.41 0.50 4.10
C ASN A 118 5.63 0.28 3.21
N GLU A 119 5.55 0.75 1.98
CA GLU A 119 6.60 0.66 0.97
C GLU A 119 7.91 1.40 1.33
N LEU A 120 7.84 2.41 2.21
CA LEU A 120 9.02 3.15 2.67
C LEU A 120 9.85 2.37 3.68
N ILE A 121 9.21 1.43 4.38
CA ILE A 121 9.88 0.57 5.36
C ILE A 121 10.27 -0.77 4.73
N SER A 122 9.47 -1.27 3.79
CA SER A 122 9.60 -2.64 3.30
C SER A 122 9.04 -2.82 1.90
N PHE A 123 9.62 -3.71 1.11
CA PHE A 123 9.08 -4.08 -0.20
C PHE A 123 7.65 -4.63 -0.08
N PRO A 124 6.76 -4.32 -1.03
CA PRO A 124 5.38 -4.80 -1.01
C PRO A 124 5.24 -6.29 -1.38
N LYS A 125 6.36 -7.00 -1.57
CA LYS A 125 6.39 -8.42 -1.93
C LYS A 125 7.11 -9.25 -0.87
N ILE A 126 6.54 -10.43 -0.57
CA ILE A 126 7.11 -11.46 0.29
C ILE A 126 7.15 -12.75 -0.52
N GLU A 127 8.23 -13.52 -0.41
CA GLU A 127 8.33 -14.86 -0.98
C GLU A 127 8.30 -15.89 0.16
N LEU A 128 7.25 -16.71 0.18
CA LEU A 128 7.16 -17.86 1.07
C LEU A 128 7.93 -19.05 0.46
N GLN A 129 8.72 -19.73 1.27
CA GLN A 129 9.44 -20.91 0.82
C GLN A 129 8.47 -22.09 0.64
N VAL A 130 8.16 -22.43 -0.61
CA VAL A 130 7.10 -23.39 -0.97
C VAL A 130 7.33 -24.79 -0.39
N LYS A 131 8.58 -25.16 -0.12
CA LYS A 131 8.98 -26.47 0.45
C LYS A 131 9.01 -26.48 1.98
N GLU A 132 8.77 -25.35 2.64
CA GLU A 132 8.85 -25.21 4.09
C GLU A 132 7.46 -25.24 4.73
N LEU A 133 7.43 -25.53 6.03
CA LEU A 133 6.22 -25.48 6.86
C LEU A 133 5.53 -24.09 6.80
N GLU A 134 6.31 -23.03 6.59
CA GLU A 134 5.82 -21.65 6.51
C GLU A 134 4.78 -21.46 5.39
N PHE A 135 5.01 -22.06 4.22
CA PHE A 135 4.04 -22.00 3.12
C PHE A 135 2.78 -22.78 3.44
N SER A 136 2.89 -24.01 3.97
CA SER A 136 1.74 -24.84 4.30
C SER A 136 0.89 -24.24 5.42
N ASP A 137 1.53 -23.67 6.44
CA ASP A 137 0.85 -22.95 7.53
C ASP A 137 0.10 -21.71 7.02
N PHE A 138 0.74 -20.97 6.12
CA PHE A 138 0.13 -19.78 5.53
C PHE A 138 -1.06 -20.15 4.64
N TYR A 139 -0.89 -21.20 3.82
CA TYR A 139 -1.94 -21.72 2.95
C TYR A 139 -3.14 -22.22 3.77
N SER A 140 -2.90 -23.00 4.83
CA SER A 140 -3.96 -23.48 5.72
C SER A 140 -4.75 -22.34 6.37
N LEU A 141 -4.06 -21.28 6.79
CA LEU A 141 -4.73 -20.10 7.35
C LEU A 141 -5.56 -19.34 6.30
N MET A 142 -5.09 -19.29 5.06
CA MET A 142 -5.86 -18.72 3.94
C MET A 142 -7.12 -19.54 3.69
N GLU A 143 -7.04 -20.87 3.66
CA GLU A 143 -8.20 -21.75 3.48
C GLU A 143 -9.22 -21.57 4.61
N GLN A 144 -8.77 -21.40 5.85
CA GLN A 144 -9.65 -21.08 6.98
C GLN A 144 -10.39 -19.76 6.75
N ILE A 145 -9.69 -18.69 6.34
CA ILE A 145 -10.31 -17.40 6.04
C ILE A 145 -11.35 -17.55 4.92
N VAL A 146 -11.03 -18.29 3.86
CA VAL A 146 -11.94 -18.53 2.72
C VAL A 146 -13.20 -19.30 3.18
N SER A 147 -13.01 -20.32 4.02
CA SER A 147 -14.10 -21.13 4.57
C SER A 147 -15.04 -20.28 5.43
N GLU A 148 -14.50 -19.53 6.37
CA GLU A 148 -15.29 -18.64 7.23
C GLU A 148 -16.02 -17.55 6.42
N TYR A 149 -15.36 -16.97 5.44
CA TYR A 149 -15.99 -15.97 4.55
C TYR A 149 -17.19 -16.54 3.79
N LYS A 150 -17.15 -17.84 3.43
CA LYS A 150 -18.26 -18.53 2.73
C LYS A 150 -19.39 -18.92 3.67
N LEU A 151 -19.10 -19.21 4.94
CA LEU A 151 -20.08 -19.70 5.92
C LEU A 151 -21.13 -18.63 6.26
N LYS A 152 -20.72 -17.37 6.41
CA LYS A 152 -21.60 -16.18 6.59
C LYS A 152 -22.54 -16.26 7.81
N ASP A 153 -22.17 -16.97 8.86
CA ASP A 153 -22.90 -16.97 10.12
C ASP A 153 -22.55 -15.73 10.98
N GLU A 154 -23.17 -15.63 12.15
CA GLU A 154 -22.95 -14.48 13.07
C GLU A 154 -21.52 -14.38 13.61
N TYR A 155 -20.75 -15.47 13.62
CA TYR A 155 -19.37 -15.54 14.11
C TYR A 155 -18.33 -15.33 13.02
N SER A 156 -18.70 -15.58 11.76
CA SER A 156 -17.77 -15.59 10.60
C SER A 156 -16.95 -14.31 10.47
N ILE A 157 -17.56 -13.14 10.69
CA ILE A 157 -16.86 -11.85 10.61
C ILE A 157 -15.78 -11.74 11.71
N SER A 158 -16.10 -12.18 12.93
CA SER A 158 -15.17 -12.12 14.07
C SER A 158 -14.01 -13.09 13.90
N ILE A 159 -14.29 -14.31 13.45
CA ILE A 159 -13.29 -15.34 13.17
C ILE A 159 -12.38 -14.88 12.01
N THR A 160 -12.96 -14.42 10.90
CA THR A 160 -12.21 -13.90 9.75
C THR A 160 -11.27 -12.77 10.14
N ARG A 161 -11.73 -11.85 11.00
CA ARG A 161 -10.91 -10.73 11.47
C ARG A 161 -9.73 -11.19 12.33
N SER A 162 -9.98 -12.14 13.23
CA SER A 162 -8.93 -12.75 14.06
C SER A 162 -7.90 -13.50 13.20
N ALA A 163 -8.36 -14.28 12.23
CA ALA A 163 -7.51 -15.00 11.30
C ALA A 163 -6.69 -14.05 10.42
N LEU A 164 -7.28 -12.96 9.91
CA LEU A 164 -6.56 -11.92 9.18
C LEU A 164 -5.47 -11.26 10.04
N HIS A 165 -5.76 -10.99 11.33
CA HIS A 165 -4.76 -10.43 12.24
C HIS A 165 -3.59 -11.39 12.47
N ILE A 166 -3.86 -12.69 12.63
CA ILE A 166 -2.82 -13.74 12.71
C ILE A 166 -1.99 -13.75 11.41
N LEU A 167 -2.64 -13.72 10.25
CA LEU A 167 -1.99 -13.72 8.94
C LEU A 167 -1.07 -12.51 8.77
N ILE A 168 -1.53 -11.29 9.07
CA ILE A 168 -0.73 -10.06 9.06
C ILE A 168 0.47 -10.20 10.00
N THR A 169 0.28 -10.75 11.20
CA THR A 169 1.34 -10.94 12.18
C THR A 169 2.39 -11.96 11.70
N LYS A 170 1.96 -13.06 11.04
CA LYS A 170 2.88 -14.01 10.41
C LYS A 170 3.69 -13.36 9.29
N LEU A 171 3.06 -12.63 8.38
CA LEU A 171 3.75 -11.89 7.32
C LEU A 171 4.75 -10.88 7.87
N PHE A 172 4.41 -10.21 8.97
CA PHE A 172 5.30 -9.29 9.65
C PHE A 172 6.54 -10.00 10.20
N ARG A 173 6.35 -11.17 10.82
CA ARG A 173 7.44 -12.03 11.32
C ARG A 173 8.38 -12.48 10.19
N ILE A 174 7.82 -12.90 9.05
CA ILE A 174 8.60 -13.32 7.88
C ILE A 174 9.44 -12.15 7.36
N LYS A 175 8.85 -10.98 7.16
CA LYS A 175 9.59 -9.78 6.75
C LYS A 175 10.69 -9.40 7.72
N PHE A 176 10.43 -9.51 9.03
CA PHE A 176 11.42 -9.22 10.07
C PHE A 176 12.60 -10.20 10.01
N ASN A 177 12.33 -11.51 9.92
CA ASN A 177 13.35 -12.54 9.85
C ASN A 177 14.20 -12.42 8.58
N ASN A 178 13.60 -11.98 7.46
CA ASN A 178 14.28 -11.79 6.18
C ASN A 178 15.04 -10.44 6.11
N GLY A 179 15.14 -9.69 7.21
CA GLY A 179 15.82 -8.40 7.26
C GLY A 179 15.14 -7.29 6.45
N GLN A 180 13.90 -7.50 6.02
CA GLN A 180 13.12 -6.53 5.26
C GLN A 180 12.47 -5.45 6.12
N LEU A 181 12.52 -5.62 7.44
CA LEU A 181 12.04 -4.64 8.41
C LEU A 181 13.17 -4.15 9.30
N PRO A 182 13.15 -2.89 9.71
CA PRO A 182 14.18 -2.35 10.59
C PRO A 182 14.16 -3.06 11.95
N ASN A 183 15.33 -3.51 12.38
CA ASN A 183 15.51 -4.23 13.64
C ASN A 183 15.35 -3.33 14.90
N LYS A 184 15.12 -2.04 14.70
CA LYS A 184 15.03 -1.05 15.79
C LYS A 184 13.58 -0.79 16.18
N LYS A 185 13.11 -1.48 17.23
CA LYS A 185 11.81 -1.19 17.88
C LYS A 185 11.75 0.23 18.47
N LYS A 186 12.91 0.80 18.85
CA LYS A 186 13.02 2.17 19.34
C LYS A 186 12.62 3.13 18.20
N TYR A 187 11.75 4.07 18.47
CA TYR A 187 11.22 5.07 17.54
C TYR A 187 10.23 4.58 16.48
N LEU A 188 9.85 3.32 16.48
CA LEU A 188 8.95 2.81 15.44
C LEU A 188 7.56 3.47 15.53
N THR A 189 7.05 3.64 16.73
CA THR A 189 5.76 4.29 16.99
C THR A 189 5.79 5.76 16.54
N GLU A 190 6.83 6.48 16.92
CA GLU A 190 7.02 7.88 16.57
C GLU A 190 7.19 8.04 15.05
N PHE A 191 7.92 7.13 14.42
CA PHE A 191 8.08 7.13 12.96
C PHE A 191 6.74 6.97 12.23
N LEU A 192 5.87 6.09 12.71
CA LEU A 192 4.55 5.88 12.09
C LEU A 192 3.62 7.06 12.29
N LEU A 193 3.65 7.67 13.48
CA LEU A 193 2.90 8.89 13.73
C LEU A 193 3.39 10.03 12.82
N LEU A 194 4.71 10.15 12.65
CA LEU A 194 5.30 11.09 11.71
C LEU A 194 4.84 10.81 10.28
N GLN A 195 4.88 9.56 9.84
CA GLN A 195 4.47 9.20 8.50
C GLN A 195 3.00 9.55 8.23
N ASP A 196 2.09 9.18 9.12
CA ASP A 196 0.66 9.53 9.00
C ASP A 196 0.47 11.06 8.91
N MET A 197 1.23 11.80 9.72
CA MET A 197 1.20 13.26 9.70
C MET A 197 1.75 13.82 8.39
N VAL A 198 2.84 13.28 7.87
CA VAL A 198 3.44 13.72 6.60
C VAL A 198 2.51 13.40 5.43
N GLU A 199 1.93 12.20 5.39
CA GLU A 199 0.99 11.81 4.34
C GLU A 199 -0.23 12.75 4.25
N LYS A 200 -0.71 13.23 5.40
CA LYS A 200 -1.84 14.16 5.46
C LYS A 200 -1.48 15.60 5.12
N ASN A 201 -0.23 16.02 5.37
CA ASN A 201 0.13 17.44 5.36
C ASN A 201 1.28 17.81 4.41
N CYS A 202 1.89 16.87 3.67
CA CYS A 202 3.09 17.14 2.87
C CYS A 202 2.89 18.17 1.75
N PHE A 203 1.67 18.40 1.31
CA PHE A 203 1.36 19.46 0.36
C PHE A 203 1.25 20.83 1.05
N ALA A 204 0.68 20.89 2.24
CA ALA A 204 0.57 22.12 2.99
C ALA A 204 1.93 22.52 3.61
N ASN A 205 2.74 21.57 4.02
CA ASN A 205 4.04 21.88 4.63
C ASN A 205 5.09 20.79 4.37
N LYS A 206 6.25 21.19 3.85
CA LYS A 206 7.40 20.31 3.57
C LYS A 206 8.59 20.58 4.50
N LYS A 207 8.41 21.38 5.57
CA LYS A 207 9.49 21.77 6.50
C LYS A 207 9.58 20.79 7.66
N VAL A 208 10.78 20.26 7.92
CA VAL A 208 11.05 19.35 9.05
C VAL A 208 10.63 19.96 10.39
N MET A 209 10.85 21.28 10.57
CA MET A 209 10.50 22.00 11.79
C MET A 209 8.99 21.93 12.10
N TYR A 210 8.13 22.03 11.09
CA TYR A 210 6.68 21.90 11.26
C TYR A 210 6.31 20.55 11.92
N TYR A 211 6.84 19.47 11.41
CA TYR A 211 6.57 18.12 11.94
C TYR A 211 7.18 17.92 13.33
N ALA A 212 8.39 18.43 13.55
CA ALA A 212 9.05 18.36 14.86
C ALA A 212 8.21 19.07 15.94
N GLN A 213 7.72 20.28 15.65
CA GLN A 213 6.84 21.04 16.56
C GLN A 213 5.54 20.29 16.87
N ASN A 214 4.87 19.74 15.84
CA ASN A 214 3.61 18.98 16.03
C ASN A 214 3.81 17.65 16.78
N MET A 215 5.03 17.10 16.75
CA MET A 215 5.41 15.91 17.52
C MET A 215 5.99 16.25 18.92
N GLY A 216 6.07 17.51 19.29
CA GLY A 216 6.62 17.94 20.57
C GLY A 216 8.11 17.62 20.74
N CYS A 217 8.90 17.62 19.65
CA CYS A 217 10.31 17.27 19.69
C CYS A 217 11.19 18.25 18.90
N SER A 218 12.52 18.14 19.07
CA SER A 218 13.46 18.93 18.28
C SER A 218 13.61 18.36 16.86
N THR A 219 14.03 19.19 15.88
CA THR A 219 14.36 18.73 14.52
C THR A 219 15.48 17.69 14.52
N LYS A 220 16.41 17.75 15.48
CA LYS A 220 17.46 16.74 15.68
C LYS A 220 16.86 15.41 16.11
N THR A 221 15.92 15.42 17.05
CA THR A 221 15.19 14.21 17.49
C THR A 221 14.41 13.61 16.34
N LEU A 222 13.69 14.43 15.56
CA LEU A 222 12.94 13.95 14.39
C LEU A 222 13.86 13.30 13.35
N ASN A 223 15.01 13.90 13.06
CA ASN A 223 16.01 13.29 12.17
C ASN A 223 16.52 11.96 12.72
N ASN A 224 16.78 11.85 14.04
CA ASN A 224 17.21 10.60 14.66
C ASN A 224 16.14 9.49 14.54
N ILE A 225 14.86 9.84 14.69
CA ILE A 225 13.73 8.91 14.49
C ILE A 225 13.76 8.33 13.07
N VAL A 226 13.79 9.19 12.05
CA VAL A 226 13.77 8.78 10.65
C VAL A 226 15.04 8.00 10.28
N GLN A 227 16.21 8.50 10.68
CA GLN A 227 17.49 7.84 10.44
C GLN A 227 17.55 6.44 11.07
N ALA A 228 16.99 6.27 12.27
CA ALA A 228 16.97 4.98 12.93
C ALA A 228 16.13 3.92 12.21
N ILE A 229 15.07 4.31 11.51
CA ILE A 229 14.12 3.39 10.89
C ILE A 229 14.45 3.14 9.41
N ILE A 230 14.69 4.18 8.63
CA ILE A 230 14.86 4.06 7.17
C ILE A 230 16.25 4.54 6.68
N ASN A 231 17.15 4.90 7.59
CA ASN A 231 18.51 5.34 7.29
C ASN A 231 18.59 6.55 6.33
N LYS A 232 17.63 7.48 6.44
CA LYS A 232 17.55 8.70 5.61
C LYS A 232 17.31 9.94 6.48
N PRO A 233 17.71 11.14 6.02
CA PRO A 233 17.30 12.39 6.66
C PRO A 233 15.78 12.59 6.62
N ALA A 234 15.22 13.22 7.66
CA ALA A 234 13.77 13.50 7.73
C ALA A 234 13.27 14.34 6.54
N LYS A 235 14.08 15.26 6.03
CA LYS A 235 13.71 16.03 4.83
C LYS A 235 13.52 15.15 3.61
N ASN A 236 14.42 14.19 3.38
CA ASN A 236 14.30 13.28 2.25
C ASN A 236 13.05 12.39 2.37
N PHE A 237 12.74 11.93 3.57
CA PHE A 237 11.52 11.17 3.85
C PHE A 237 10.26 11.95 3.52
N ILE A 238 10.16 13.22 3.95
CA ILE A 238 9.03 14.09 3.64
C ILE A 238 8.92 14.31 2.12
N ASP A 239 10.03 14.56 1.45
CA ASP A 239 10.06 14.77 0.00
C ASP A 239 9.66 13.51 -0.77
N GLU A 240 10.10 12.32 -0.35
CA GLU A 240 9.71 11.04 -0.97
C GLU A 240 8.20 10.81 -0.90
N ILE A 241 7.57 11.07 0.24
CA ILE A 241 6.11 10.98 0.38
C ILE A 241 5.43 11.99 -0.53
N ALA A 242 5.87 13.25 -0.52
CA ALA A 242 5.29 14.28 -1.36
C ALA A 242 5.41 13.94 -2.86
N ILE A 243 6.57 13.48 -3.31
CA ILE A 243 6.79 13.06 -4.71
C ILE A 243 5.91 11.86 -5.08
N THR A 244 5.75 10.87 -4.20
CA THR A 244 4.88 9.72 -4.45
C THR A 244 3.43 10.18 -4.63
N GLN A 245 2.94 11.07 -3.77
CA GLN A 245 1.59 11.64 -3.91
C GLN A 245 1.44 12.48 -5.18
N ILE A 246 2.44 13.27 -5.54
CA ILE A 246 2.45 14.04 -6.80
C ILE A 246 2.40 13.10 -8.01
N LYS A 247 3.18 12.03 -8.04
CA LYS A 247 3.14 11.01 -9.09
C LYS A 247 1.73 10.41 -9.25
N ARG A 248 1.10 10.08 -8.12
CA ARG A 248 -0.28 9.56 -8.10
C ARG A 248 -1.29 10.58 -8.64
N LEU A 249 -1.16 11.88 -8.32
CA LEU A 249 -2.00 12.93 -8.89
C LEU A 249 -1.78 13.10 -10.39
N LEU A 250 -0.52 13.11 -10.85
CA LEU A 250 -0.18 13.23 -12.26
C LEU A 250 -0.84 12.13 -13.10
N ILE A 251 -0.94 10.91 -12.58
CA ILE A 251 -1.51 9.78 -13.29
C ILE A 251 -3.00 9.62 -12.97
N GLY A 252 -3.41 9.86 -11.72
CA GLY A 252 -4.76 9.58 -11.23
C GLY A 252 -5.80 10.65 -11.54
N THR A 253 -5.39 11.85 -12.00
CA THR A 253 -6.30 12.97 -12.25
C THR A 253 -6.14 13.53 -13.66
N ASN A 254 -7.15 14.29 -14.11
CA ASN A 254 -7.10 15.05 -15.36
C ASN A 254 -6.63 16.50 -15.14
N GLU A 255 -6.25 16.85 -13.92
CA GLU A 255 -5.73 18.18 -13.61
C GLU A 255 -4.51 18.49 -14.47
N SER A 256 -4.39 19.72 -14.93
CA SER A 256 -3.19 20.18 -15.61
C SER A 256 -1.99 20.09 -14.66
N VAL A 257 -0.78 19.98 -15.21
CA VAL A 257 0.44 19.97 -14.40
C VAL A 257 0.57 21.24 -13.55
N LYS A 258 0.05 22.36 -14.05
CA LYS A 258 0.02 23.64 -13.34
C LYS A 258 -0.94 23.60 -12.14
N GLU A 259 -2.13 23.02 -12.28
CA GLU A 259 -3.08 22.83 -11.18
C GLU A 259 -2.49 21.90 -10.12
N ILE A 260 -1.85 20.80 -10.53
CA ILE A 260 -1.17 19.87 -9.60
C ILE A 260 -0.03 20.59 -8.86
N ALA A 261 0.70 21.49 -9.50
CA ALA A 261 1.72 22.29 -8.81
C ALA A 261 1.12 23.10 -7.65
N TYR A 262 0.02 23.80 -7.90
CA TYR A 262 -0.67 24.58 -6.85
C TYR A 262 -1.29 23.69 -5.78
N THR A 263 -1.99 22.62 -6.17
CA THR A 263 -2.56 21.62 -5.23
C THR A 263 -1.47 20.99 -4.35
N SER A 264 -0.26 20.79 -4.90
CA SER A 264 0.89 20.25 -4.17
C SER A 264 1.62 21.30 -3.31
N GLY A 265 1.07 22.52 -3.17
CA GLY A 265 1.60 23.58 -2.29
C GLY A 265 2.80 24.33 -2.85
N PHE A 266 2.90 24.49 -4.17
CA PHE A 266 3.89 25.33 -4.83
C PHE A 266 3.22 26.62 -5.33
N ASP A 267 3.72 27.77 -4.89
CA ASP A 267 3.24 29.08 -5.34
C ASP A 267 3.63 29.37 -6.81
N ASP A 268 4.76 28.79 -7.25
CA ASP A 268 5.29 28.93 -8.62
C ASP A 268 5.47 27.56 -9.27
N PRO A 269 4.78 27.29 -10.40
CA PRO A 269 4.98 26.06 -11.17
C PRO A 269 6.43 25.80 -11.59
N ALA A 270 7.27 26.83 -11.80
CA ALA A 270 8.68 26.61 -12.15
C ALA A 270 9.45 25.91 -11.01
N ASN A 271 9.15 26.26 -9.75
CA ASN A 271 9.71 25.59 -8.58
C ASN A 271 9.23 24.15 -8.46
N PHE A 272 7.97 23.89 -8.78
CA PHE A 272 7.42 22.53 -8.84
C PHE A 272 8.16 21.69 -9.91
N PHE A 273 8.37 22.20 -11.11
CA PHE A 273 9.09 21.50 -12.18
C PHE A 273 10.52 21.15 -11.78
N LYS A 274 11.25 22.10 -11.18
CA LYS A 274 12.61 21.87 -10.67
C LYS A 274 12.60 20.79 -9.58
N TYR A 275 11.67 20.89 -8.64
CA TYR A 275 11.51 19.93 -7.55
C TYR A 275 11.21 18.53 -8.08
N PHE A 276 10.21 18.39 -8.93
CA PHE A 276 9.84 17.09 -9.49
C PHE A 276 10.98 16.47 -10.31
N LYS A 277 11.61 17.25 -11.21
CA LYS A 277 12.73 16.77 -12.03
C LYS A 277 13.93 16.32 -11.18
N LYS A 278 14.21 17.01 -10.08
CA LYS A 278 15.28 16.65 -9.14
C LYS A 278 15.10 15.25 -8.56
N PHE A 279 13.87 14.86 -8.21
CA PHE A 279 13.59 13.58 -7.55
C PHE A 279 13.25 12.46 -8.54
N VAL A 280 12.69 12.77 -9.70
CA VAL A 280 12.18 11.77 -10.66
C VAL A 280 13.07 11.62 -11.89
N GLY A 281 13.94 12.60 -12.17
CA GLY A 281 14.83 12.60 -13.34
C GLY A 281 14.17 13.06 -14.63
N SER A 282 12.82 13.19 -14.68
CA SER A 282 12.06 13.63 -15.84
C SER A 282 11.10 14.77 -15.50
N SER A 283 10.55 15.45 -16.52
CA SER A 283 9.52 16.47 -16.27
C SER A 283 8.18 15.81 -15.87
N PRO A 284 7.30 16.55 -15.14
CA PRO A 284 5.97 16.03 -14.80
C PRO A 284 5.16 15.58 -16.02
N GLU A 285 5.22 16.31 -17.14
CA GLU A 285 4.53 15.94 -18.37
C GLU A 285 5.12 14.68 -19.02
N ALA A 286 6.46 14.55 -19.04
CA ALA A 286 7.11 13.36 -19.55
C ALA A 286 6.74 12.14 -18.71
N PHE A 287 6.73 12.28 -17.38
CA PHE A 287 6.30 11.23 -16.46
C PHE A 287 4.85 10.84 -16.70
N ARG A 288 3.93 11.81 -16.83
CA ARG A 288 2.52 11.55 -17.15
C ARG A 288 2.37 10.77 -18.46
N ARG A 289 3.06 11.19 -19.52
CA ARG A 289 2.97 10.51 -20.85
C ARG A 289 3.47 9.07 -20.84
N SER A 290 4.51 8.78 -20.07
CA SER A 290 5.10 7.43 -20.01
C SER A 290 4.29 6.43 -19.18
N HIS A 291 3.32 6.89 -18.38
CA HIS A 291 2.54 6.03 -17.47
C HIS A 291 1.03 6.07 -17.74
N GLN A 292 0.58 6.84 -18.72
CA GLN A 292 -0.79 6.83 -19.27
C GLN A 292 -0.86 5.97 -20.53
#